data_bd5c2dcc904cec70cec53b0b55db2f85
#
_entry.id   bd5c2dcc904cec70cec53b0b55db2f85
#
_cell.length_a   1.000
_cell.length_b   1.000
_cell.length_c   1.000
_cell.angle_alpha   90.00
_cell.angle_beta   90.00
_cell.angle_gamma   90.00
#
_symmetry.space_group_name_H-M   'P 1'
#
loop_
_entity.id
_entity.type
_entity.pdbx_description
1 polymer ?
#
loop_
_entity_poly.entity_id
_entity_poly.type
_entity_poly.pdbx_seq_one_letter_code
_entity_poly.pdbx_strand_id
1 'polypeptide(L)'
;IRQDGFEHFVMQLNLSGVLVVETADGAATVRPGEIIILDTGRPYGNRCGNAHVLTFSVARYVVERAYLGGQDLHGRILGAERGALLADFMASLTRNARTLSADAVNGMVGIFSELLMITLRQDDGTASAEARGKLKLAQELIEEGLSRHDLDPAVIAAKAGISRSRLYEMFKPHGGVASYIRRRRVHRFRALLSQRRDMRSIAELAFACG
;
A
#
# COMPACT_ATOMS: atom_id res chain seq x y z
N ILE A 1 5.72 5.95 -18.03
CA ILE A 1 5.10 5.33 -16.85
C ILE A 1 4.40 6.37 -15.95
N ARG A 2 4.70 7.67 -16.07
CA ARG A 2 4.08 8.74 -15.26
C ARG A 2 2.71 9.25 -15.75
N GLN A 3 2.19 8.75 -16.87
CA GLN A 3 1.01 9.34 -17.54
C GLN A 3 -0.28 8.52 -17.44
N ASP A 4 -0.22 7.29 -16.96
CA ASP A 4 -1.38 6.38 -16.93
C ASP A 4 -2.21 6.44 -15.63
N GLY A 5 -1.79 7.24 -14.64
CA GLY A 5 -2.52 7.40 -13.37
C GLY A 5 -2.60 6.12 -12.52
N PHE A 6 -1.88 5.08 -12.88
CA PHE A 6 -1.78 3.84 -12.11
C PHE A 6 -0.76 3.99 -10.98
N GLU A 7 -1.21 4.48 -9.85
CA GLU A 7 -0.41 4.46 -8.62
C GLU A 7 -0.47 3.06 -8.00
N HIS A 8 0.64 2.31 -8.06
CA HIS A 8 0.75 0.98 -7.47
C HIS A 8 2.13 0.76 -6.85
N PHE A 9 2.24 -0.29 -6.07
CA PHE A 9 3.50 -0.85 -5.64
C PHE A 9 3.82 -2.09 -6.47
N VAL A 10 5.10 -2.29 -6.75
CA VAL A 10 5.62 -3.54 -7.29
C VAL A 10 6.29 -4.30 -6.16
N MET A 11 5.90 -5.55 -5.97
CA MET A 11 6.54 -6.49 -5.05
C MET A 11 7.25 -7.56 -5.86
N GLN A 12 8.56 -7.71 -5.65
CA GLN A 12 9.38 -8.68 -6.35
C GLN A 12 9.91 -9.72 -5.36
N LEU A 13 9.45 -10.96 -5.50
CA LEU A 13 9.96 -12.12 -4.79
C LEU A 13 11.09 -12.75 -5.63
N ASN A 14 12.30 -12.76 -5.09
CA ASN A 14 13.41 -13.49 -5.73
C ASN A 14 13.31 -14.98 -5.37
N LEU A 15 13.11 -15.84 -6.36
CA LEU A 15 13.06 -17.29 -6.18
C LEU A 15 14.45 -17.93 -6.24
N SER A 16 15.34 -17.40 -7.09
CA SER A 16 16.71 -17.90 -7.24
C SER A 16 17.59 -16.88 -7.97
N GLY A 17 18.90 -17.07 -7.87
CA GLY A 17 19.88 -16.20 -8.53
C GLY A 17 20.08 -14.87 -7.81
N VAL A 18 20.64 -13.89 -8.51
CA VAL A 18 21.01 -12.58 -7.95
C VAL A 18 20.11 -11.50 -8.54
N LEU A 19 19.34 -10.85 -7.69
CA LEU A 19 18.57 -9.64 -8.00
C LEU A 19 19.18 -8.45 -7.25
N VAL A 20 19.64 -7.45 -7.97
CA VAL A 20 20.08 -6.17 -7.39
C VAL A 20 19.11 -5.09 -7.81
N VAL A 21 18.62 -4.34 -6.83
CA VAL A 21 17.70 -3.23 -7.05
C VAL A 21 18.38 -1.94 -6.65
N GLU A 22 18.36 -0.96 -7.54
CA GLU A 22 18.90 0.38 -7.32
C GLU A 22 17.77 1.36 -7.10
N THR A 23 17.85 2.15 -6.04
CA THR A 23 16.96 3.25 -5.72
C THR A 23 17.76 4.52 -5.48
N ALA A 24 17.12 5.64 -5.22
CA ALA A 24 17.81 6.88 -4.83
C ALA A 24 18.62 6.71 -3.52
N ASP A 25 18.25 5.76 -2.67
CA ASP A 25 18.90 5.50 -1.38
C ASP A 25 20.08 4.53 -1.50
N GLY A 26 20.34 3.98 -2.69
CA GLY A 26 21.45 3.07 -2.99
C GLY A 26 21.02 1.78 -3.66
N ALA A 27 21.97 0.85 -3.78
CA ALA A 27 21.77 -0.48 -4.34
C ALA A 27 21.59 -1.53 -3.23
N ALA A 28 20.60 -2.39 -3.37
CA ALA A 28 20.32 -3.47 -2.45
C ALA A 28 20.28 -4.81 -3.19
N THR A 29 20.86 -5.84 -2.60
CA THR A 29 20.78 -7.22 -3.13
C THR A 29 19.63 -7.95 -2.46
N VAL A 30 18.69 -8.44 -3.26
CA VAL A 30 17.56 -9.25 -2.81
C VAL A 30 17.93 -10.72 -2.98
N ARG A 31 18.01 -11.44 -1.87
CA ARG A 31 18.39 -12.85 -1.83
C ARG A 31 17.20 -13.75 -2.17
N PRO A 32 17.44 -15.02 -2.55
CA PRO A 32 16.35 -15.98 -2.71
C PRO A 32 15.46 -16.09 -1.48
N GLY A 33 14.15 -16.06 -1.68
CA GLY A 33 13.13 -16.04 -0.63
C GLY A 33 12.78 -14.65 -0.08
N GLU A 34 13.56 -13.62 -0.41
CA GLU A 34 13.27 -12.25 0.02
C GLU A 34 12.34 -11.54 -0.98
N ILE A 35 11.55 -10.60 -0.45
CA ILE A 35 10.63 -9.77 -1.23
C ILE A 35 11.06 -8.32 -1.10
N ILE A 36 11.24 -7.62 -2.22
CA ILE A 36 11.43 -6.16 -2.22
C ILE A 36 10.13 -5.45 -2.63
N ILE A 37 9.86 -4.33 -1.96
CA ILE A 37 8.69 -3.46 -2.22
C ILE A 37 9.17 -2.19 -2.90
N LEU A 38 8.57 -1.85 -4.03
CA LEU A 38 8.94 -0.71 -4.87
C LEU A 38 7.72 0.14 -5.19
N ASP A 39 7.80 1.43 -4.90
CA ASP A 39 6.79 2.41 -5.30
C ASP A 39 7.03 2.81 -6.76
N THR A 40 6.08 2.55 -7.64
CA THR A 40 6.20 2.91 -9.07
C THR A 40 6.16 4.41 -9.34
N GLY A 41 5.75 5.21 -8.37
CA GLY A 41 5.86 6.67 -8.42
C GLY A 41 7.29 7.19 -8.25
N ARG A 42 8.26 6.33 -7.87
CA ARG A 42 9.66 6.66 -7.61
C ARG A 42 10.60 5.91 -8.56
N PRO A 43 11.74 6.50 -8.94
CA PRO A 43 12.71 5.83 -9.80
C PRO A 43 13.33 4.62 -9.11
N TYR A 44 13.44 3.52 -9.84
CA TYR A 44 14.23 2.35 -9.46
C TYR A 44 14.75 1.62 -10.70
N GLY A 45 15.83 0.87 -10.54
CA GLY A 45 16.41 0.02 -11.57
C GLY A 45 16.63 -1.39 -11.05
N ASN A 46 16.50 -2.40 -11.92
CA ASN A 46 16.76 -3.79 -11.60
C ASN A 46 17.95 -4.31 -12.43
N ARG A 47 18.85 -5.02 -11.77
CA ARG A 47 19.88 -5.85 -12.43
C ARG A 47 19.68 -7.29 -11.99
N CYS A 48 19.45 -8.19 -12.95
CA CYS A 48 19.22 -9.60 -12.71
C CYS A 48 20.39 -10.41 -13.27
N GLY A 49 21.09 -11.15 -12.41
CA GLY A 49 22.09 -12.15 -12.82
C GLY A 49 21.49 -13.54 -12.59
N ASN A 50 20.99 -14.20 -13.66
CA ASN A 50 20.32 -15.51 -13.60
C ASN A 50 19.20 -15.58 -12.54
N ALA A 51 18.54 -14.45 -12.25
CA ALA A 51 17.49 -14.38 -11.25
C ALA A 51 16.15 -14.87 -11.80
N HIS A 52 15.46 -15.67 -10.98
CA HIS A 52 14.07 -16.03 -11.18
C HIS A 52 13.21 -15.19 -10.23
N VAL A 53 12.43 -14.29 -10.77
CA VAL A 53 11.69 -13.29 -9.97
C VAL A 53 10.21 -13.37 -10.28
N LEU A 54 9.38 -13.48 -9.23
CA LEU A 54 7.95 -13.23 -9.35
C LEU A 54 7.66 -11.75 -9.07
N THR A 55 6.94 -11.12 -9.98
CA THR A 55 6.58 -9.71 -9.85
C THR A 55 5.07 -9.56 -9.70
N PHE A 56 4.65 -8.90 -8.62
CA PHE A 56 3.26 -8.57 -8.33
C PHE A 56 3.07 -7.07 -8.40
N SER A 57 2.11 -6.64 -9.20
CA SER A 57 1.62 -5.26 -9.18
C SER A 57 0.45 -5.17 -8.21
N VAL A 58 0.62 -4.40 -7.15
CA VAL A 58 -0.35 -4.26 -6.06
C VAL A 58 -0.85 -2.82 -6.01
N ALA A 59 -2.15 -2.64 -6.12
CA ALA A 59 -2.74 -1.30 -6.06
C ALA A 59 -2.33 -0.60 -4.75
N ARG A 60 -1.96 0.67 -4.83
CA ARG A 60 -1.45 1.47 -3.70
C ARG A 60 -2.36 1.38 -2.47
N TYR A 61 -3.68 1.45 -2.67
CA TYR A 61 -4.63 1.40 -1.57
C TYR A 61 -4.58 0.08 -0.78
N VAL A 62 -4.22 -1.04 -1.42
CA VAL A 62 -4.10 -2.35 -0.76
C VAL A 62 -2.93 -2.33 0.21
N VAL A 63 -1.79 -1.79 -0.24
CA VAL A 63 -0.59 -1.66 0.58
C VAL A 63 -0.79 -0.63 1.70
N GLU A 64 -1.35 0.53 1.39
CA GLU A 64 -1.61 1.59 2.38
C GLU A 64 -2.62 1.16 3.45
N ARG A 65 -3.59 0.29 3.10
CA ARG A 65 -4.52 -0.30 4.07
C ARG A 65 -3.85 -1.34 4.97
N ALA A 66 -2.95 -2.13 4.41
CA ALA A 66 -2.22 -3.16 5.15
C ALA A 66 -1.14 -2.56 6.06
N TYR A 67 -0.52 -1.45 5.64
CA TYR A 67 0.61 -0.86 6.34
C TYR A 67 0.30 0.54 6.87
N LEU A 68 0.23 0.62 8.20
CA LEU A 68 -0.02 1.84 8.96
C LEU A 68 1.25 2.34 9.69
N GLY A 69 2.41 1.74 9.43
CA GLY A 69 3.64 1.94 10.20
C GLY A 69 4.36 3.27 9.99
N GLY A 70 3.99 4.05 8.99
CA GLY A 70 4.58 5.37 8.74
C GLY A 70 6.01 5.37 8.20
N GLN A 71 6.63 4.22 7.97
CA GLN A 71 7.93 4.12 7.32
C GLN A 71 7.78 4.06 5.79
N ASP A 72 8.81 4.50 5.08
CA ASP A 72 8.88 4.37 3.64
C ASP A 72 9.03 2.90 3.23
N LEU A 73 8.16 2.43 2.35
CA LEU A 73 8.20 1.07 1.84
C LEU A 73 9.03 0.93 0.56
N HIS A 74 9.41 2.03 -0.09
CA HIS A 74 10.19 1.98 -1.33
C HIS A 74 11.61 1.49 -1.07
N GLY A 75 12.00 0.39 -1.73
CA GLY A 75 13.30 -0.24 -1.51
C GLY A 75 13.38 -1.15 -0.28
N ARG A 76 12.28 -1.31 0.47
CA ARG A 76 12.25 -2.17 1.67
C ARG A 76 12.29 -3.63 1.28
N ILE A 77 13.20 -4.38 1.90
CA ILE A 77 13.33 -5.83 1.73
C ILE A 77 12.69 -6.54 2.93
N LEU A 78 11.77 -7.44 2.64
CA LEU A 78 11.21 -8.38 3.61
C LEU A 78 12.07 -9.64 3.60
N GLY A 79 12.73 -9.93 4.72
CA GLY A 79 13.62 -11.09 4.85
C GLY A 79 12.86 -12.41 4.67
N ALA A 80 13.57 -13.44 4.18
CA ALA A 80 13.00 -14.73 3.79
C ALA A 80 12.22 -15.41 4.94
N GLU A 81 12.72 -15.36 6.18
CA GLU A 81 12.03 -15.97 7.32
C GLU A 81 10.71 -15.28 7.64
N ARG A 82 10.71 -13.94 7.70
CA ARG A 82 9.54 -13.13 8.04
C ARG A 82 8.52 -13.07 6.90
N GLY A 83 9.02 -13.05 5.67
CA GLY A 83 8.22 -13.01 4.46
C GLY A 83 7.74 -14.37 3.95
N ALA A 84 8.11 -15.48 4.61
CA ALA A 84 7.89 -16.83 4.11
C ALA A 84 6.44 -17.11 3.70
N LEU A 85 5.48 -16.83 4.59
CA LEU A 85 4.05 -17.05 4.30
C LEU A 85 3.55 -16.19 3.13
N LEU A 86 4.00 -14.94 3.05
CA LEU A 86 3.65 -14.05 1.96
C LEU A 86 4.28 -14.53 0.64
N ALA A 87 5.54 -14.97 0.67
CA ALA A 87 6.24 -15.52 -0.48
C ALA A 87 5.58 -16.81 -1.00
N ASP A 88 5.21 -17.73 -0.11
CA ASP A 88 4.49 -18.96 -0.46
C ASP A 88 3.12 -18.68 -1.07
N PHE A 89 2.41 -17.69 -0.50
CA PHE A 89 1.13 -17.26 -1.03
C PHE A 89 1.27 -16.65 -2.44
N MET A 90 2.26 -15.78 -2.67
CA MET A 90 2.57 -15.21 -3.99
C MET A 90 2.91 -16.31 -5.00
N ALA A 91 3.76 -17.25 -4.63
CA ALA A 91 4.12 -18.39 -5.48
C ALA A 91 2.92 -19.29 -5.78
N SER A 92 2.06 -19.55 -4.79
CA SER A 92 0.82 -20.32 -4.97
C SER A 92 -0.16 -19.63 -5.90
N LEU A 93 -0.38 -18.32 -5.73
CA LEU A 93 -1.24 -17.53 -6.63
C LEU A 93 -0.75 -17.62 -8.08
N THR A 94 0.56 -17.50 -8.31
CA THR A 94 1.15 -17.59 -9.65
C THR A 94 0.92 -18.97 -10.29
N ARG A 95 1.13 -20.03 -9.52
CA ARG A 95 0.91 -21.41 -10.02
C ARG A 95 -0.55 -21.68 -10.38
N ASN A 96 -1.49 -21.12 -9.64
CA ASN A 96 -2.92 -21.37 -9.77
C ASN A 96 -3.68 -20.27 -10.53
N ALA A 97 -3.00 -19.22 -11.02
CA ALA A 97 -3.64 -18.04 -11.61
C ALA A 97 -4.65 -18.35 -12.72
N ARG A 98 -4.38 -19.42 -13.50
CA ARG A 98 -5.25 -19.81 -14.64
C ARG A 98 -6.55 -20.51 -14.22
N THR A 99 -6.63 -21.02 -12.99
CA THR A 99 -7.77 -21.79 -12.48
C THR A 99 -8.65 -20.98 -11.52
N LEU A 100 -8.20 -19.81 -11.12
CA LEU A 100 -8.94 -18.94 -10.20
C LEU A 100 -10.09 -18.23 -10.92
N SER A 101 -11.27 -18.28 -10.32
CA SER A 101 -12.39 -17.45 -10.74
C SER A 101 -12.19 -15.98 -10.32
N ALA A 102 -12.91 -15.05 -10.97
CA ALA A 102 -12.85 -13.63 -10.61
C ALA A 102 -13.24 -13.38 -9.13
N ASP A 103 -14.23 -14.11 -8.62
CA ASP A 103 -14.65 -13.99 -7.21
C ASP A 103 -13.57 -14.51 -6.25
N ALA A 104 -12.89 -15.61 -6.61
CA ALA A 104 -11.78 -16.12 -5.84
C ALA A 104 -10.62 -15.11 -5.80
N VAL A 105 -10.30 -14.46 -6.91
CA VAL A 105 -9.26 -13.40 -6.97
C VAL A 105 -9.60 -12.25 -6.04
N ASN A 106 -10.86 -11.79 -5.99
CA ASN A 106 -11.27 -10.73 -5.07
C ASN A 106 -11.08 -11.13 -3.60
N GLY A 107 -11.40 -12.36 -3.24
CA GLY A 107 -11.14 -12.90 -1.90
C GLY A 107 -9.64 -12.96 -1.57
N MET A 108 -8.81 -13.33 -2.56
CA MET A 108 -7.34 -13.42 -2.39
C MET A 108 -6.69 -12.07 -2.10
N VAL A 109 -7.25 -10.95 -2.59
CA VAL A 109 -6.74 -9.59 -2.28
C VAL A 109 -6.82 -9.32 -0.77
N GLY A 110 -7.90 -9.75 -0.11
CA GLY A 110 -8.05 -9.64 1.35
C GLY A 110 -6.97 -10.43 2.10
N ILE A 111 -6.78 -11.70 1.72
CA ILE A 111 -5.76 -12.58 2.33
C ILE A 111 -4.35 -12.01 2.10
N PHE A 112 -4.05 -11.53 0.90
CA PHE A 112 -2.78 -10.87 0.59
C PHE A 112 -2.53 -9.66 1.49
N SER A 113 -3.55 -8.80 1.68
CA SER A 113 -3.46 -7.63 2.55
C SER A 113 -3.15 -8.01 4.00
N GLU A 114 -3.80 -9.05 4.53
CA GLU A 114 -3.56 -9.52 5.90
C GLU A 114 -2.15 -10.10 6.06
N LEU A 115 -1.69 -10.94 5.13
CA LEU A 115 -0.34 -11.47 5.14
C LEU A 115 0.72 -10.37 5.06
N LEU A 116 0.52 -9.38 4.17
CA LEU A 116 1.39 -8.23 4.04
C LEU A 116 1.44 -7.43 5.35
N MET A 117 0.27 -7.18 5.96
CA MET A 117 0.18 -6.47 7.24
C MET A 117 0.94 -7.20 8.34
N ILE A 118 0.76 -8.52 8.49
CA ILE A 118 1.45 -9.32 9.50
C ILE A 118 2.97 -9.24 9.29
N THR A 119 3.42 -9.42 8.04
CA THR A 119 4.84 -9.38 7.68
C THR A 119 5.47 -8.02 7.99
N LEU A 120 4.80 -6.92 7.63
CA LEU A 120 5.30 -5.57 7.85
C LEU A 120 5.31 -5.16 9.33
N ARG A 121 4.33 -5.62 10.12
CA ARG A 121 4.28 -5.35 11.58
C ARG A 121 5.41 -5.99 12.36
N GLN A 122 5.87 -7.16 11.94
CA GLN A 122 7.00 -7.84 12.60
C GLN A 122 8.32 -7.09 12.43
N ASP A 123 8.42 -6.25 11.42
CA ASP A 123 9.62 -5.48 11.10
C ASP A 123 9.68 -4.12 11.84
N ASP A 124 8.53 -3.59 12.26
CA ASP A 124 8.40 -2.27 12.89
C ASP A 124 8.69 -2.30 14.42
N GLY A 125 9.68 -3.04 14.85
CA GLY A 125 10.03 -3.29 16.28
C GLY A 125 10.25 -2.07 17.17
N THR A 126 10.06 -0.83 16.71
CA THR A 126 10.37 0.39 17.46
C THR A 126 9.30 1.51 17.42
N ALA A 127 8.29 1.44 16.57
CA ALA A 127 7.19 2.39 16.69
C ALA A 127 6.30 2.00 17.86
N SER A 128 6.15 2.87 18.86
CA SER A 128 5.34 2.55 20.04
C SER A 128 3.91 2.16 19.61
N ALA A 129 3.32 1.18 20.27
CA ALA A 129 1.94 0.75 20.01
C ALA A 129 0.96 1.94 20.05
N GLU A 130 1.25 2.94 20.88
CA GLU A 130 0.52 4.18 20.99
C GLU A 130 0.57 5.02 19.71
N ALA A 131 1.75 5.18 19.09
CA ALA A 131 1.90 5.95 17.85
C ALA A 131 1.12 5.27 16.70
N ARG A 132 1.15 3.93 16.62
CA ARG A 132 0.35 3.16 15.65
C ARG A 132 -1.15 3.33 15.89
N GLY A 133 -1.58 3.28 17.15
CA GLY A 133 -2.98 3.50 17.51
C GLY A 133 -3.47 4.88 17.09
N LYS A 134 -2.68 5.93 17.31
CA LYS A 134 -3.02 7.31 16.91
C LYS A 134 -3.06 7.48 15.39
N LEU A 135 -2.13 6.87 14.65
CA LEU A 135 -2.16 6.90 13.19
C LEU A 135 -3.41 6.20 12.65
N LYS A 136 -3.73 5.01 13.18
CA LYS A 136 -4.93 4.27 12.79
C LYS A 136 -6.18 5.09 13.05
N LEU A 137 -6.31 5.69 14.24
CA LEU A 137 -7.44 6.56 14.57
C LEU A 137 -7.55 7.76 13.62
N ALA A 138 -6.43 8.41 13.29
CA ALA A 138 -6.44 9.52 12.32
C ALA A 138 -6.90 9.07 10.94
N GLN A 139 -6.52 7.86 10.49
CA GLN A 139 -6.98 7.31 9.21
C GLN A 139 -8.47 6.95 9.23
N GLU A 140 -8.98 6.37 10.31
CA GLU A 140 -10.41 6.10 10.51
C GLU A 140 -11.22 7.39 10.46
N LEU A 141 -10.78 8.44 11.15
CA LEU A 141 -11.41 9.78 11.11
C LEU A 141 -11.42 10.39 9.70
N ILE A 142 -10.35 10.18 8.92
CA ILE A 142 -10.30 10.59 7.52
C ILE A 142 -11.34 9.81 6.70
N GLU A 143 -11.40 8.48 6.83
CA GLU A 143 -12.35 7.63 6.09
C GLU A 143 -13.81 8.04 6.37
N GLU A 144 -14.14 8.26 7.64
CA GLU A 144 -15.48 8.75 8.05
C GLU A 144 -15.80 10.13 7.47
N GLY A 145 -14.80 10.98 7.37
CA GLY A 145 -14.93 12.36 6.90
C GLY A 145 -14.77 12.57 5.39
N LEU A 146 -14.50 11.53 4.58
CA LEU A 146 -14.16 11.70 3.16
C LEU A 146 -15.21 12.44 2.33
N SER A 147 -16.50 12.26 2.65
CA SER A 147 -17.61 12.95 1.97
C SER A 147 -17.74 14.44 2.33
N ARG A 148 -17.03 14.90 3.34
CA ARG A 148 -17.09 16.29 3.78
C ARG A 148 -16.08 17.12 3.02
N HIS A 149 -16.54 18.17 2.34
CA HIS A 149 -15.67 19.09 1.61
C HIS A 149 -14.76 19.90 2.54
N ASP A 150 -15.20 20.13 3.78
CA ASP A 150 -14.53 20.90 4.84
C ASP A 150 -13.68 20.04 5.78
N LEU A 151 -13.23 18.85 5.33
CA LEU A 151 -12.40 17.97 6.16
C LEU A 151 -11.07 18.64 6.50
N ASP A 152 -10.98 19.17 7.74
CA ASP A 152 -9.82 19.91 8.23
C ASP A 152 -8.85 19.00 8.99
N PRO A 153 -7.56 18.94 8.57
CA PRO A 153 -6.50 18.25 9.31
C PRO A 153 -6.39 18.67 10.80
N ALA A 154 -6.74 19.92 11.15
CA ALA A 154 -6.71 20.36 12.54
C ALA A 154 -7.76 19.63 13.39
N VAL A 155 -8.94 19.40 12.83
CA VAL A 155 -10.01 18.65 13.50
C VAL A 155 -9.63 17.18 13.66
N ILE A 156 -9.00 16.59 12.63
CA ILE A 156 -8.50 15.22 12.68
C ILE A 156 -7.44 15.07 13.78
N ALA A 157 -6.46 15.98 13.83
CA ALA A 157 -5.42 15.98 14.84
C ALA A 157 -5.98 16.07 16.26
N ALA A 158 -6.90 17.00 16.48
CA ALA A 158 -7.55 17.19 17.78
C ALA A 158 -8.32 15.94 18.23
N LYS A 159 -9.10 15.32 17.34
CA LYS A 159 -9.84 14.08 17.63
C LYS A 159 -8.93 12.87 17.84
N ALA A 160 -7.80 12.82 17.15
CA ALA A 160 -6.79 11.76 17.34
C ALA A 160 -5.90 11.98 18.59
N GLY A 161 -6.08 13.09 19.31
CA GLY A 161 -5.29 13.42 20.48
C GLY A 161 -3.81 13.69 20.18
N ILE A 162 -3.52 14.32 19.02
CA ILE A 162 -2.15 14.65 18.58
C ILE A 162 -2.07 16.11 18.12
N SER A 163 -0.85 16.66 18.07
CA SER A 163 -0.63 17.98 17.48
C SER A 163 -0.72 17.93 15.95
N ARG A 164 -1.02 19.08 15.32
CA ARG A 164 -0.99 19.20 13.84
C ARG A 164 0.36 18.78 13.27
N SER A 165 1.45 19.25 13.85
CA SER A 165 2.80 18.88 13.42
C SER A 165 2.99 17.36 13.43
N ARG A 166 2.54 16.69 14.50
CA ARG A 166 2.62 15.24 14.61
C ARG A 166 1.78 14.53 13.56
N LEU A 167 0.57 15.02 13.25
CA LEU A 167 -0.24 14.51 12.16
C LEU A 167 0.50 14.61 10.82
N TYR A 168 1.08 15.77 10.51
CA TYR A 168 1.85 15.95 9.27
C TYR A 168 3.07 15.04 9.18
N GLU A 169 3.81 14.85 10.27
CA GLU A 169 4.92 13.89 10.34
C GLU A 169 4.46 12.46 10.06
N MET A 170 3.37 12.03 10.70
CA MET A 170 2.84 10.67 10.55
C MET A 170 2.36 10.39 9.13
N PHE A 171 1.88 11.41 8.41
CA PHE A 171 1.44 11.27 7.01
C PHE A 171 2.53 11.63 5.99
N LYS A 172 3.74 12.00 6.41
CA LYS A 172 4.85 12.30 5.50
C LYS A 172 5.19 11.15 4.55
N PRO A 173 5.27 9.88 5.00
CA PRO A 173 5.49 8.73 4.11
C PRO A 173 4.37 8.53 3.08
N HIS A 174 3.18 9.04 3.38
CA HIS A 174 2.02 9.01 2.48
C HIS A 174 1.93 10.24 1.56
N GLY A 175 3.01 11.02 1.42
CA GLY A 175 3.01 12.25 0.64
C GLY A 175 2.26 13.42 1.29
N GLY A 176 2.02 13.34 2.60
CA GLY A 176 1.29 14.31 3.40
C GLY A 176 -0.21 14.02 3.53
N VAL A 177 -0.83 14.59 4.57
CA VAL A 177 -2.23 14.32 4.92
C VAL A 177 -3.20 14.74 3.80
N ALA A 178 -2.97 15.86 3.14
CA ALA A 178 -3.83 16.33 2.04
C ALA A 178 -3.77 15.40 0.82
N SER A 179 -2.59 14.90 0.46
CA SER A 179 -2.41 13.92 -0.62
C SER A 179 -3.06 12.59 -0.26
N TYR A 180 -2.96 12.16 0.99
CA TYR A 180 -3.64 10.97 1.49
C TYR A 180 -5.16 11.09 1.34
N ILE A 181 -5.78 12.18 1.84
CA ILE A 181 -7.22 12.44 1.72
C ILE A 181 -7.66 12.41 0.24
N ARG A 182 -6.92 13.13 -0.64
CA ARG A 182 -7.25 13.16 -2.08
C ARG A 182 -7.24 11.76 -2.69
N ARG A 183 -6.21 10.94 -2.41
CA ARG A 183 -6.14 9.57 -2.92
C ARG A 183 -7.31 8.73 -2.42
N ARG A 184 -7.69 8.84 -1.14
CA ARG A 184 -8.83 8.09 -0.58
C ARG A 184 -10.15 8.49 -1.24
N ARG A 185 -10.35 9.77 -1.52
CA ARG A 185 -11.51 10.28 -2.27
C ARG A 185 -11.58 9.71 -3.68
N VAL A 186 -10.46 9.75 -4.41
CA VAL A 186 -10.36 9.17 -5.76
C VAL A 186 -10.63 7.66 -5.74
N HIS A 187 -10.11 6.96 -4.75
CA HIS A 187 -10.37 5.54 -4.59
C HIS A 187 -11.85 5.25 -4.33
N ARG A 188 -12.48 5.98 -3.41
CA ARG A 188 -13.92 5.87 -3.14
C ARG A 188 -14.74 6.17 -4.39
N PHE A 189 -14.40 7.21 -5.13
CA PHE A 189 -15.04 7.56 -6.39
C PHE A 189 -14.94 6.43 -7.43
N ARG A 190 -13.75 5.83 -7.62
CA ARG A 190 -13.57 4.68 -8.51
C ARG A 190 -14.41 3.48 -8.08
N ALA A 191 -14.48 3.20 -6.79
CA ALA A 191 -15.31 2.12 -6.26
C ALA A 191 -16.80 2.34 -6.55
N LEU A 192 -17.29 3.58 -6.39
CA LEU A 192 -18.68 3.92 -6.73
C LEU A 192 -18.94 3.80 -8.23
N LEU A 193 -18.04 4.24 -9.10
CA LEU A 193 -18.15 4.09 -10.55
C LEU A 193 -18.21 2.62 -11.00
N SER A 194 -17.58 1.71 -10.26
CA SER A 194 -17.59 0.28 -10.56
C SER A 194 -18.89 -0.41 -10.17
N GLN A 195 -19.76 0.24 -9.43
CA GLN A 195 -21.06 -0.29 -9.02
C GLN A 195 -22.09 -0.12 -10.16
N ARG A 196 -22.31 -1.17 -10.97
CA ARG A 196 -23.21 -1.16 -12.13
C ARG A 196 -24.67 -0.74 -11.82
N ARG A 197 -25.09 -0.67 -10.56
CA ARG A 197 -26.45 -0.31 -10.13
C ARG A 197 -26.56 1.14 -9.64
N ASP A 198 -25.47 1.89 -9.59
CA ASP A 198 -25.52 3.28 -9.16
C ASP A 198 -25.97 4.15 -10.35
N MET A 199 -27.14 4.76 -10.19
CA MET A 199 -27.78 5.58 -11.24
C MET A 199 -27.36 7.05 -11.16
N ARG A 200 -26.49 7.43 -10.23
CA ARG A 200 -26.00 8.79 -10.08
C ARG A 200 -25.09 9.17 -11.23
N SER A 201 -25.13 10.43 -11.62
CA SER A 201 -24.19 11.02 -12.58
C SER A 201 -22.75 11.03 -12.04
N ILE A 202 -21.78 11.12 -12.93
CA ILE A 202 -20.36 11.26 -12.56
C ILE A 202 -20.13 12.46 -11.61
N ALA A 203 -20.83 13.58 -11.87
CA ALA A 203 -20.76 14.79 -11.05
C ALA A 203 -21.30 14.55 -9.63
N GLU A 204 -22.44 13.87 -9.50
CA GLU A 204 -23.02 13.51 -8.19
C GLU A 204 -22.13 12.54 -7.42
N LEU A 205 -21.53 11.56 -8.09
CA LEU A 205 -20.58 10.64 -7.47
C LEU A 205 -19.31 11.36 -7.00
N ALA A 206 -18.78 12.30 -7.81
CA ALA A 206 -17.62 13.09 -7.44
C ALA A 206 -17.93 13.97 -6.21
N PHE A 207 -19.08 14.63 -6.21
CA PHE A 207 -19.54 15.46 -5.09
C PHE A 207 -19.73 14.63 -3.80
N ALA A 208 -20.27 13.42 -3.89
CA ALA A 208 -20.43 12.52 -2.75
C ALA A 208 -19.09 12.01 -2.15
N CYS A 209 -18.01 12.19 -2.86
CA CYS A 209 -16.66 11.85 -2.39
C CYS A 209 -15.89 13.03 -1.79
N GLY A 210 -16.43 14.23 -1.83
CA GLY A 210 -15.81 15.46 -1.31
C GLY A 210 -14.93 16.13 -2.34
#